data_50f6bd8048507f39301562f8d2eaf390
#
_entry.id   50f6bd8048507f39301562f8d2eaf390
#
_cell.length_a   1.000
_cell.length_b   1.000
_cell.length_c   1.000
_cell.angle_alpha   90.00
_cell.angle_beta   90.00
_cell.angle_gamma   90.00
#
_symmetry.space_group_name_H-M   'P 1'
#
loop_
_entity.id
_entity.type
_entity.pdbx_description
1 polymer ?
#
loop_
_entity_poly.entity_id
_entity_poly.type
_entity_poly.pdbx_seq_one_letter_code
_entity_poly.pdbx_strand_id
1 'polypeptide(L)'
;MKYISALTLLVMLAFAGNSILVRLALSTDCIGSLSFSIIRLLAGALVLALIAKPKQTLESGSWLSALYLLVYVLFFSYAYLSLDAGTGALILFAAVQIVMIGSGLWHGERLAALQWAGMTMACLGLFFLLRPGAASSPNLTGAVLMGLSGLGWALYSLRGRHAESPVLATAGNFAKASVYVVGVSIPLLFVLPEEYPSAKGIVLAIISGAITSGLGYTLWYKVLPNLPATRASIAQLSVPAIAAIGGMIFLNETVTTRLIITTALVLGGVAMATLWPSKQAA
;
A
#
# COMPACT_ATOMS: atom_id res chain seq x y z
N MET A 1 4.40 20.61 15.26
CA MET A 1 3.19 20.22 14.51
C MET A 1 3.34 20.43 13.00
N LYS A 2 3.65 21.61 12.48
CA LYS A 2 3.78 21.88 11.03
C LYS A 2 4.73 20.91 10.29
N TYR A 3 5.86 20.56 10.89
CA TYR A 3 6.84 19.61 10.32
C TYR A 3 6.25 18.19 10.12
N ILE A 4 5.57 17.64 11.12
CA ILE A 4 4.95 16.31 11.02
C ILE A 4 3.82 16.30 9.97
N SER A 5 3.02 17.36 9.88
CA SER A 5 1.98 17.48 8.86
C SER A 5 2.57 17.52 7.44
N ALA A 6 3.67 18.24 7.23
CA ALA A 6 4.36 18.28 5.94
C ALA A 6 4.95 16.92 5.55
N LEU A 7 5.59 16.21 6.50
CA LEU A 7 6.07 14.85 6.28
C LEU A 7 4.92 13.89 5.96
N THR A 8 3.81 14.00 6.68
CA THR A 8 2.63 13.17 6.41
C THR A 8 2.12 13.38 4.98
N LEU A 9 2.02 14.62 4.51
CA LEU A 9 1.62 14.93 3.15
C LEU A 9 2.58 14.30 2.13
N LEU A 10 3.88 14.45 2.32
CA LEU A 10 4.90 13.83 1.45
C LEU A 10 4.75 12.31 1.38
N VAL A 11 4.48 11.67 2.51
CA VAL A 11 4.24 10.22 2.56
C VAL A 11 2.98 9.84 1.80
N MET A 12 1.88 10.59 1.92
CA MET A 12 0.64 10.31 1.17
C MET A 12 0.86 10.46 -0.34
N LEU A 13 1.61 11.48 -0.76
CA LEU A 13 2.02 11.63 -2.16
C LEU A 13 2.90 10.47 -2.63
N ALA A 14 3.85 10.00 -1.80
CA ALA A 14 4.68 8.84 -2.12
C ALA A 14 3.84 7.56 -2.26
N PHE A 15 2.85 7.34 -1.39
CA PHE A 15 1.97 6.18 -1.47
C PHE A 15 1.10 6.21 -2.73
N ALA A 16 0.49 7.35 -3.05
CA ALA A 16 -0.25 7.52 -4.30
C ALA A 16 0.67 7.37 -5.52
N GLY A 17 1.87 7.92 -5.46
CA GLY A 17 2.90 7.77 -6.47
C GLY A 17 3.26 6.32 -6.77
N ASN A 18 3.28 5.44 -5.75
CA ASN A 18 3.46 4.00 -5.98
C ASN A 18 2.36 3.42 -6.90
N SER A 19 1.10 3.73 -6.64
CA SER A 19 -0.02 3.27 -7.48
C SER A 19 0.12 3.75 -8.92
N ILE A 20 0.44 5.03 -9.10
CA ILE A 20 0.60 5.64 -10.42
C ILE A 20 1.79 5.05 -11.17
N LEU A 21 2.97 4.92 -10.53
CA LEU A 21 4.19 4.41 -11.15
C LEU A 21 4.04 2.93 -11.58
N VAL A 22 3.48 2.10 -10.71
CA VAL A 22 3.25 0.68 -11.01
C VAL A 22 2.24 0.57 -12.15
N ARG A 23 1.11 1.26 -12.06
CA ARG A 23 0.08 1.22 -13.11
C ARG A 23 0.63 1.73 -14.45
N LEU A 24 1.39 2.84 -14.46
CA LEU A 24 2.03 3.38 -15.66
C LEU A 24 3.01 2.39 -16.29
N ALA A 25 3.78 1.68 -15.50
CA ALA A 25 4.75 0.70 -16.00
C ALA A 25 4.07 -0.55 -16.59
N LEU A 26 3.01 -1.03 -15.94
CA LEU A 26 2.35 -2.30 -16.30
C LEU A 26 1.26 -2.11 -17.37
N SER A 27 0.51 -0.99 -17.36
CA SER A 27 -0.54 -0.73 -18.37
C SER A 27 -0.02 -0.39 -19.75
N THR A 28 1.27 -0.08 -19.87
CA THR A 28 1.93 0.22 -21.14
C THR A 28 2.91 -0.90 -21.59
N ASP A 29 2.80 -2.08 -20.96
CA ASP A 29 3.64 -3.26 -21.23
C ASP A 29 5.15 -2.97 -21.23
N CYS A 30 5.54 -1.97 -20.41
CA CYS A 30 6.94 -1.57 -20.33
C CYS A 30 7.80 -2.55 -19.54
N ILE A 31 7.20 -3.41 -18.72
CA ILE A 31 7.87 -4.38 -17.85
C ILE A 31 6.82 -5.33 -17.27
N GLY A 32 7.18 -6.59 -17.05
CA GLY A 32 6.33 -7.55 -16.34
C GLY A 32 6.22 -7.26 -14.85
N SER A 33 5.14 -7.72 -14.23
CA SER A 33 4.83 -7.45 -12.82
C SER A 33 5.84 -8.05 -11.84
N LEU A 34 6.39 -9.22 -12.14
CA LEU A 34 7.42 -9.86 -11.34
C LEU A 34 8.75 -9.08 -11.42
N SER A 35 9.18 -8.77 -12.65
CA SER A 35 10.37 -7.97 -12.94
C SER A 35 10.31 -6.60 -12.28
N PHE A 36 9.14 -5.93 -12.34
CA PHE A 36 8.90 -4.67 -11.63
C PHE A 36 9.08 -4.82 -10.11
N SER A 37 8.50 -5.87 -9.53
CA SER A 37 8.58 -6.13 -8.09
C SER A 37 10.01 -6.41 -7.62
N ILE A 38 10.79 -7.16 -8.40
CA ILE A 38 12.21 -7.44 -8.14
C ILE A 38 13.01 -6.13 -8.13
N ILE A 39 12.91 -5.35 -9.21
CA ILE A 39 13.68 -4.08 -9.33
C ILE A 39 13.25 -3.10 -8.24
N ARG A 40 11.95 -3.00 -7.94
CA ARG A 40 11.43 -2.15 -6.87
C ARG A 40 12.04 -2.49 -5.50
N LEU A 41 12.07 -3.77 -5.12
CA LEU A 41 12.63 -4.19 -3.84
C LEU A 41 14.14 -4.01 -3.79
N LEU A 42 14.86 -4.38 -4.85
CA LEU A 42 16.31 -4.22 -4.92
C LEU A 42 16.73 -2.74 -4.90
N ALA A 43 16.05 -1.88 -5.66
CA ALA A 43 16.34 -0.45 -5.68
C ALA A 43 16.09 0.21 -4.31
N GLY A 44 15.00 -0.16 -3.64
CA GLY A 44 14.72 0.28 -2.27
C GLY A 44 15.77 -0.21 -1.28
N ALA A 45 16.15 -1.48 -1.36
CA ALA A 45 17.19 -2.05 -0.51
C ALA A 45 18.56 -1.36 -0.72
N LEU A 46 18.94 -1.11 -1.98
CA LEU A 46 20.20 -0.45 -2.31
C LEU A 46 20.26 0.98 -1.75
N VAL A 47 19.25 1.79 -2.03
CA VAL A 47 19.22 3.19 -1.55
C VAL A 47 19.22 3.25 -0.01
N LEU A 48 18.44 2.39 0.65
CA LEU A 48 18.39 2.36 2.10
C LEU A 48 19.70 1.83 2.71
N ALA A 49 20.36 0.85 2.07
CA ALA A 49 21.67 0.36 2.52
C ALA A 49 22.77 1.44 2.41
N LEU A 50 22.72 2.31 1.38
CA LEU A 50 23.62 3.45 1.26
C LEU A 50 23.43 4.47 2.40
N ILE A 51 22.19 4.68 2.85
CA ILE A 51 21.84 5.61 3.94
C ILE A 51 22.19 4.99 5.31
N ALA A 52 21.81 3.71 5.54
CA ALA A 52 21.93 3.03 6.81
C ALA A 52 23.28 2.35 7.06
N LYS A 53 24.16 2.30 6.07
CA LYS A 53 25.39 1.48 5.97
C LYS A 53 25.08 -0.01 5.80
N PRO A 54 25.79 -0.74 4.91
CA PRO A 54 25.46 -2.13 4.54
C PRO A 54 25.42 -3.11 5.70
N LYS A 55 26.40 -3.05 6.62
CA LYS A 55 26.47 -3.95 7.78
C LYS A 55 25.24 -3.81 8.67
N GLN A 56 24.86 -2.59 9.02
CA GLN A 56 23.70 -2.31 9.86
C GLN A 56 22.39 -2.72 9.17
N THR A 57 22.31 -2.59 7.85
CA THR A 57 21.16 -3.03 7.06
C THR A 57 20.95 -4.54 7.17
N LEU A 58 21.99 -5.35 7.04
CA LEU A 58 21.89 -6.81 7.09
C LEU A 58 21.51 -7.34 8.49
N GLU A 59 21.99 -6.68 9.54
CA GLU A 59 21.70 -7.03 10.92
C GLU A 59 20.30 -6.55 11.38
N SER A 60 19.72 -5.59 10.71
CA SER A 60 18.45 -4.94 11.07
C SER A 60 17.24 -5.58 10.40
N GLY A 61 16.04 -5.14 10.79
CA GLY A 61 14.78 -5.60 10.24
C GLY A 61 14.41 -7.01 10.69
N SER A 62 13.31 -7.52 10.16
CA SER A 62 12.72 -8.81 10.53
C SER A 62 12.32 -9.60 9.29
N TRP A 63 12.61 -10.90 9.24
CA TRP A 63 12.16 -11.79 8.17
C TRP A 63 10.64 -11.80 8.03
N LEU A 64 9.90 -11.76 9.15
CA LEU A 64 8.44 -11.70 9.11
C LEU A 64 7.93 -10.38 8.53
N SER A 65 8.54 -9.24 8.89
CA SER A 65 8.19 -7.95 8.28
C SER A 65 8.55 -7.92 6.79
N ALA A 66 9.67 -8.52 6.41
CA ALA A 66 10.08 -8.69 5.02
C ALA A 66 9.09 -9.55 4.23
N LEU A 67 8.55 -10.62 4.83
CA LEU A 67 7.50 -11.44 4.21
C LEU A 67 6.22 -10.62 3.96
N TYR A 68 5.78 -9.83 4.93
CA TYR A 68 4.62 -8.95 4.73
C TYR A 68 4.87 -7.89 3.64
N LEU A 69 6.09 -7.35 3.59
CA LEU A 69 6.50 -6.43 2.52
C LEU A 69 6.49 -7.11 1.14
N LEU A 70 6.99 -8.34 1.05
CA LEU A 70 6.96 -9.14 -0.18
C LEU A 70 5.52 -9.39 -0.65
N VAL A 71 4.65 -9.88 0.25
CA VAL A 71 3.22 -10.12 -0.04
C VAL A 71 2.57 -8.85 -0.56
N TYR A 72 2.80 -7.73 0.13
CA TYR A 72 2.31 -6.43 -0.33
C TYR A 72 2.80 -6.11 -1.73
N VAL A 73 4.11 -6.14 -1.99
CA VAL A 73 4.70 -5.69 -3.25
C VAL A 73 4.30 -6.57 -4.42
N LEU A 74 4.34 -7.90 -4.27
CA LEU A 74 3.98 -8.83 -5.34
C LEU A 74 2.51 -8.70 -5.72
N PHE A 75 1.60 -8.85 -4.77
CA PHE A 75 0.17 -8.79 -5.07
C PHE A 75 -0.28 -7.42 -5.54
N PHE A 76 0.36 -6.34 -5.09
CA PHE A 76 0.16 -4.99 -5.58
C PHE A 76 0.48 -4.87 -7.06
N SER A 77 1.64 -5.37 -7.50
CA SER A 77 2.03 -5.31 -8.90
C SER A 77 1.11 -6.16 -9.78
N TYR A 78 0.81 -7.40 -9.38
CA TYR A 78 -0.11 -8.26 -10.15
C TYR A 78 -1.54 -7.70 -10.20
N ALA A 79 -2.03 -7.07 -9.14
CA ALA A 79 -3.35 -6.44 -9.12
C ALA A 79 -3.45 -5.28 -10.13
N TYR A 80 -2.38 -4.49 -10.27
CA TYR A 80 -2.35 -3.36 -11.19
C TYR A 80 -2.22 -3.74 -12.69
N LEU A 81 -2.09 -5.00 -13.03
CA LEU A 81 -2.31 -5.46 -14.41
C LEU A 81 -3.74 -5.20 -14.86
N SER A 82 -4.71 -5.27 -13.94
CA SER A 82 -6.14 -5.23 -14.26
C SER A 82 -6.95 -4.16 -13.52
N LEU A 83 -6.36 -3.43 -12.59
CA LEU A 83 -7.03 -2.37 -11.83
C LEU A 83 -6.49 -1.00 -12.19
N ASP A 84 -7.38 -0.01 -12.25
CA ASP A 84 -7.00 1.41 -12.35
C ASP A 84 -6.36 1.90 -11.05
N ALA A 85 -5.54 2.95 -11.13
CA ALA A 85 -4.77 3.49 -10.02
C ALA A 85 -5.64 3.86 -8.81
N GLY A 86 -6.74 4.57 -9.04
CA GLY A 86 -7.69 4.96 -7.99
C GLY A 86 -8.44 3.78 -7.38
N THR A 87 -8.93 2.86 -8.21
CA THR A 87 -9.66 1.66 -7.78
C THR A 87 -8.77 0.74 -6.95
N GLY A 88 -7.55 0.47 -7.41
CA GLY A 88 -6.59 -0.34 -6.67
C GLY A 88 -6.23 0.28 -5.32
N ALA A 89 -5.92 1.58 -5.29
CA ALA A 89 -5.63 2.26 -4.03
C ALA A 89 -6.82 2.21 -3.06
N LEU A 90 -8.05 2.37 -3.54
CA LEU A 90 -9.26 2.30 -2.70
C LEU A 90 -9.44 0.92 -2.06
N ILE A 91 -9.29 -0.15 -2.83
CA ILE A 91 -9.40 -1.54 -2.33
C ILE A 91 -8.29 -1.82 -1.31
N LEU A 92 -7.04 -1.44 -1.63
CA LEU A 92 -5.90 -1.63 -0.73
C LEU A 92 -6.14 -0.96 0.61
N PHE A 93 -6.46 0.34 0.62
CA PHE A 93 -6.61 1.07 1.87
C PHE A 93 -7.88 0.70 2.62
N ALA A 94 -8.95 0.24 1.95
CA ALA A 94 -10.09 -0.37 2.62
C ALA A 94 -9.68 -1.65 3.38
N ALA A 95 -8.92 -2.55 2.73
CA ALA A 95 -8.39 -3.75 3.37
C ALA A 95 -7.46 -3.41 4.56
N VAL A 96 -6.58 -2.41 4.40
CA VAL A 96 -5.72 -1.92 5.49
C VAL A 96 -6.55 -1.50 6.70
N GLN A 97 -7.62 -0.74 6.50
CA GLN A 97 -8.47 -0.27 7.59
C GLN A 97 -9.18 -1.41 8.31
N ILE A 98 -9.72 -2.36 7.55
CA ILE A 98 -10.37 -3.56 8.11
C ILE A 98 -9.39 -4.32 9.02
N VAL A 99 -8.15 -4.53 8.56
CA VAL A 99 -7.13 -5.25 9.33
C VAL A 99 -6.70 -4.44 10.57
N MET A 100 -6.49 -3.13 10.43
CA MET A 100 -6.09 -2.28 11.56
C MET A 100 -7.17 -2.22 12.65
N ILE A 101 -8.44 -2.05 12.26
CA ILE A 101 -9.58 -2.08 13.18
C ILE A 101 -9.73 -3.47 13.81
N GLY A 102 -9.63 -4.53 13.00
CA GLY A 102 -9.66 -5.92 13.49
C GLY A 102 -8.55 -6.21 14.50
N SER A 103 -7.35 -5.66 14.28
CA SER A 103 -6.25 -5.75 15.26
C SER A 103 -6.60 -5.05 16.57
N GLY A 104 -7.22 -3.88 16.54
CA GLY A 104 -7.69 -3.17 17.74
C GLY A 104 -8.70 -4.01 18.51
N LEU A 105 -9.70 -4.57 17.83
CA LEU A 105 -10.70 -5.47 18.44
C LEU A 105 -10.05 -6.70 19.10
N TRP A 106 -9.07 -7.32 18.43
CA TRP A 106 -8.33 -8.46 18.97
C TRP A 106 -7.58 -8.12 20.26
N HIS A 107 -7.10 -6.88 20.39
CA HIS A 107 -6.43 -6.36 21.60
C HIS A 107 -7.40 -5.79 22.64
N GLY A 108 -8.71 -6.07 22.49
CA GLY A 108 -9.73 -5.72 23.50
C GLY A 108 -10.33 -4.33 23.34
N GLU A 109 -10.05 -3.60 22.25
CA GLU A 109 -10.73 -2.35 21.96
C GLU A 109 -12.23 -2.61 21.71
N ARG A 110 -13.09 -1.77 22.28
CA ARG A 110 -14.55 -1.83 22.07
C ARG A 110 -15.00 -0.71 21.16
N LEU A 111 -15.54 -1.06 20.02
CA LEU A 111 -16.08 -0.09 19.09
C LEU A 111 -17.41 0.48 19.58
N ALA A 112 -17.57 1.80 19.46
CA ALA A 112 -18.85 2.46 19.65
C ALA A 112 -19.80 2.14 18.47
N ALA A 113 -21.11 2.31 18.67
CA ALA A 113 -22.12 2.05 17.65
C ALA A 113 -21.85 2.82 16.34
N LEU A 114 -21.38 4.07 16.44
CA LEU A 114 -21.05 4.89 15.28
C LEU A 114 -19.81 4.34 14.51
N GLN A 115 -18.85 3.74 15.20
CA GLN A 115 -17.69 3.09 14.56
C GLN A 115 -18.14 1.83 13.80
N TRP A 116 -19.05 1.04 14.36
CA TRP A 116 -19.66 -0.09 13.65
C TRP A 116 -20.45 0.37 12.42
N ALA A 117 -21.24 1.44 12.52
CA ALA A 117 -21.96 2.02 11.39
C ALA A 117 -21.00 2.48 10.28
N GLY A 118 -19.89 3.14 10.64
CA GLY A 118 -18.85 3.54 9.70
C GLY A 118 -18.19 2.36 8.99
N MET A 119 -17.85 1.31 9.73
CA MET A 119 -17.28 0.09 9.16
C MET A 119 -18.26 -0.62 8.21
N THR A 120 -19.52 -0.71 8.59
CA THR A 120 -20.59 -1.28 7.74
C THR A 120 -20.74 -0.46 6.45
N MET A 121 -20.75 0.88 6.54
CA MET A 121 -20.82 1.76 5.39
C MET A 121 -19.62 1.56 4.45
N ALA A 122 -18.40 1.43 4.98
CA ALA A 122 -17.21 1.16 4.18
C ALA A 122 -17.28 -0.22 3.48
N CYS A 123 -17.73 -1.26 4.19
CA CYS A 123 -17.93 -2.59 3.61
C CYS A 123 -19.01 -2.60 2.52
N LEU A 124 -20.13 -1.89 2.71
CA LEU A 124 -21.17 -1.74 1.68
C LEU A 124 -20.65 -0.98 0.45
N GLY A 125 -19.84 0.06 0.65
CA GLY A 125 -19.16 0.76 -0.43
C GLY A 125 -18.27 -0.17 -1.23
N LEU A 126 -17.44 -0.97 -0.57
CA LEU A 126 -16.56 -1.95 -1.22
C LEU A 126 -17.37 -3.04 -1.93
N PHE A 127 -18.43 -3.55 -1.33
CA PHE A 127 -19.35 -4.50 -1.96
C PHE A 127 -19.99 -3.91 -3.23
N PHE A 128 -20.44 -2.65 -3.16
CA PHE A 128 -20.97 -1.94 -4.32
C PHE A 128 -19.93 -1.79 -5.44
N LEU A 129 -18.66 -1.50 -5.10
CA LEU A 129 -17.57 -1.45 -6.07
C LEU A 129 -17.36 -2.80 -6.77
N LEU A 130 -17.36 -3.88 -6.00
CA LEU A 130 -17.01 -5.22 -6.48
C LEU A 130 -18.19 -5.99 -7.08
N ARG A 131 -19.42 -5.45 -7.02
CA ARG A 131 -20.63 -6.12 -7.53
C ARG A 131 -20.45 -6.52 -9.00
N PRO A 132 -20.54 -7.83 -9.34
CA PRO A 132 -20.38 -8.30 -10.70
C PRO A 132 -21.49 -7.81 -11.65
N GLY A 133 -21.21 -7.82 -12.94
CA GLY A 133 -22.22 -7.59 -13.99
C GLY A 133 -22.51 -6.11 -14.33
N ALA A 134 -21.86 -5.15 -13.68
CA ALA A 134 -21.90 -3.76 -14.13
C ALA A 134 -20.73 -3.45 -15.08
N ALA A 135 -20.96 -2.64 -16.10
CA ALA A 135 -19.97 -2.29 -17.13
C ALA A 135 -18.64 -1.72 -16.59
N SER A 136 -18.66 -1.17 -15.38
CA SER A 136 -17.48 -0.58 -14.71
C SER A 136 -17.03 -1.39 -13.48
N SER A 137 -17.34 -2.69 -13.40
CA SER A 137 -16.86 -3.54 -12.31
C SER A 137 -15.37 -3.81 -12.47
N PRO A 138 -14.57 -3.65 -11.41
CA PRO A 138 -13.17 -4.03 -11.45
C PRO A 138 -13.01 -5.54 -11.60
N ASN A 139 -11.87 -5.96 -12.17
CA ASN A 139 -11.54 -7.37 -12.28
C ASN A 139 -11.46 -8.01 -10.89
N LEU A 140 -12.18 -9.10 -10.66
CA LEU A 140 -12.29 -9.75 -9.35
C LEU A 140 -10.94 -10.31 -8.88
N THR A 141 -10.16 -10.92 -9.78
CA THR A 141 -8.82 -11.42 -9.44
C THR A 141 -7.91 -10.30 -8.99
N GLY A 142 -7.88 -9.19 -9.73
CA GLY A 142 -7.14 -8.00 -9.35
C GLY A 142 -7.59 -7.44 -8.00
N ALA A 143 -8.90 -7.42 -7.74
CA ALA A 143 -9.45 -6.96 -6.47
C ALA A 143 -9.03 -7.85 -5.28
N VAL A 144 -9.05 -9.18 -5.45
CA VAL A 144 -8.58 -10.13 -4.42
C VAL A 144 -7.09 -9.96 -4.16
N LEU A 145 -6.26 -9.89 -5.22
CA LEU A 145 -4.83 -9.66 -5.08
C LEU A 145 -4.54 -8.33 -4.38
N MET A 146 -5.28 -7.27 -4.71
CA MET A 146 -5.12 -5.98 -4.05
C MET A 146 -5.55 -6.02 -2.57
N GLY A 147 -6.59 -6.79 -2.23
CA GLY A 147 -6.98 -7.05 -0.84
C GLY A 147 -5.89 -7.77 -0.04
N LEU A 148 -5.27 -8.81 -0.62
CA LEU A 148 -4.12 -9.51 -0.03
C LEU A 148 -2.89 -8.59 0.11
N SER A 149 -2.66 -7.72 -0.88
CA SER A 149 -1.65 -6.67 -0.78
C SER A 149 -1.92 -5.74 0.39
N GLY A 150 -3.17 -5.30 0.58
CA GLY A 150 -3.61 -4.48 1.71
C GLY A 150 -3.39 -5.17 3.06
N LEU A 151 -3.66 -6.47 3.16
CA LEU A 151 -3.33 -7.28 4.35
C LEU A 151 -1.83 -7.26 4.64
N GLY A 152 -0.99 -7.51 3.62
CA GLY A 152 0.47 -7.45 3.76
C GLY A 152 0.93 -6.07 4.26
N TRP A 153 0.43 -5.00 3.65
CA TRP A 153 0.75 -3.62 4.06
C TRP A 153 0.31 -3.28 5.48
N ALA A 154 -0.89 -3.70 5.90
CA ALA A 154 -1.40 -3.48 7.25
C ALA A 154 -0.52 -4.16 8.30
N LEU A 155 -0.20 -5.45 8.09
CA LEU A 155 0.65 -6.23 8.99
C LEU A 155 2.09 -5.65 9.05
N TYR A 156 2.63 -5.24 7.91
CA TYR A 156 3.91 -4.54 7.84
C TYR A 156 3.90 -3.23 8.64
N SER A 157 2.86 -2.42 8.48
CA SER A 157 2.70 -1.13 9.16
C SER A 157 2.50 -1.29 10.67
N LEU A 158 1.68 -2.27 11.11
CA LEU A 158 1.48 -2.56 12.54
C LEU A 158 2.81 -2.90 13.24
N ARG A 159 3.66 -3.70 12.59
CA ARG A 159 5.00 -4.03 13.14
C ARG A 159 5.94 -2.83 13.12
N GLY A 160 5.85 -1.99 12.10
CA GLY A 160 6.70 -0.80 11.95
C GLY A 160 6.47 0.27 13.02
N ARG A 161 5.30 0.27 13.67
CA ARG A 161 4.95 1.24 14.74
C ARG A 161 5.91 1.17 15.93
N HIS A 162 6.49 0.00 16.19
CA HIS A 162 7.40 -0.26 17.32
C HIS A 162 8.88 -0.28 16.90
N ALA A 163 9.20 0.22 15.70
CA ALA A 163 10.57 0.26 15.21
C ALA A 163 11.37 1.37 15.92
N GLU A 164 12.43 0.99 16.64
CA GLU A 164 13.33 1.94 17.32
C GLU A 164 14.04 2.84 16.31
N SER A 165 14.47 2.30 15.19
CA SER A 165 15.07 3.05 14.08
C SER A 165 14.30 2.82 12.79
N PRO A 166 13.47 3.78 12.32
CA PRO A 166 12.72 3.68 11.06
C PRO A 166 13.60 3.36 9.85
N VAL A 167 14.78 4.00 9.75
CA VAL A 167 15.71 3.78 8.63
C VAL A 167 16.26 2.36 8.65
N LEU A 168 16.77 1.90 9.78
CA LEU A 168 17.37 0.57 9.92
C LEU A 168 16.32 -0.54 9.73
N ALA A 169 15.15 -0.38 10.36
CA ALA A 169 14.07 -1.36 10.22
C ALA A 169 13.62 -1.49 8.76
N THR A 170 13.41 -0.36 8.07
CA THR A 170 13.00 -0.38 6.66
C THR A 170 14.10 -0.95 5.78
N ALA A 171 15.35 -0.54 5.97
CA ALA A 171 16.49 -1.05 5.19
C ALA A 171 16.65 -2.57 5.32
N GLY A 172 16.64 -3.09 6.55
CA GLY A 172 16.74 -4.52 6.80
C GLY A 172 15.53 -5.33 6.27
N ASN A 173 14.33 -4.75 6.33
CA ASN A 173 13.14 -5.39 5.76
C ASN A 173 13.21 -5.46 4.23
N PHE A 174 13.67 -4.38 3.56
CA PHE A 174 13.87 -4.39 2.10
C PHE A 174 14.97 -5.35 1.68
N ALA A 175 16.11 -5.41 2.39
CA ALA A 175 17.17 -6.36 2.11
C ALA A 175 16.69 -7.82 2.19
N LYS A 176 15.96 -8.17 3.27
CA LYS A 176 15.40 -9.51 3.45
C LYS A 176 14.27 -9.81 2.46
N ALA A 177 13.42 -8.83 2.12
CA ALA A 177 12.38 -8.99 1.10
C ALA A 177 12.99 -9.19 -0.31
N SER A 178 14.16 -8.59 -0.57
CA SER A 178 14.91 -8.81 -1.81
C SER A 178 15.40 -10.26 -1.92
N VAL A 179 15.83 -10.88 -0.82
CA VAL A 179 16.16 -12.31 -0.79
C VAL A 179 14.93 -13.16 -1.11
N TYR A 180 13.80 -12.87 -0.48
CA TYR A 180 12.55 -13.57 -0.73
C TYR A 180 12.09 -13.45 -2.19
N VAL A 181 12.09 -12.21 -2.74
CA VAL A 181 11.60 -12.02 -4.10
C VAL A 181 12.47 -12.75 -5.12
N VAL A 182 13.79 -12.74 -4.96
CA VAL A 182 14.70 -13.49 -5.83
C VAL A 182 14.42 -15.00 -5.73
N GLY A 183 14.27 -15.54 -4.53
CA GLY A 183 13.97 -16.96 -4.33
C GLY A 183 12.64 -17.40 -4.94
N VAL A 184 11.58 -16.58 -4.79
CA VAL A 184 10.24 -16.87 -5.35
C VAL A 184 10.21 -16.64 -6.87
N SER A 185 11.02 -15.72 -7.39
CA SER A 185 11.04 -15.38 -8.81
C SER A 185 11.59 -16.51 -9.69
N ILE A 186 12.58 -17.26 -9.20
CA ILE A 186 13.21 -18.33 -9.98
C ILE A 186 12.15 -19.33 -10.51
N PRO A 187 11.29 -19.95 -9.68
CA PRO A 187 10.25 -20.85 -10.19
C PRO A 187 9.16 -20.11 -10.99
N LEU A 188 8.82 -18.88 -10.62
CA LEU A 188 7.75 -18.12 -11.29
C LEU A 188 8.11 -17.70 -12.71
N LEU A 189 9.37 -17.39 -13.00
CA LEU A 189 9.86 -17.05 -14.35
C LEU A 189 9.71 -18.20 -15.35
N PHE A 190 9.62 -19.45 -14.87
CA PHE A 190 9.37 -20.61 -15.74
C PHE A 190 7.88 -20.87 -16.01
N VAL A 191 7.00 -20.27 -15.24
CA VAL A 191 5.55 -20.56 -15.26
C VAL A 191 4.74 -19.36 -15.77
N LEU A 192 5.16 -18.15 -15.42
CA LEU A 192 4.42 -16.94 -15.76
C LEU A 192 5.08 -16.23 -16.95
N PRO A 193 4.28 -15.82 -17.95
CA PRO A 193 4.76 -14.97 -19.01
C PRO A 193 5.13 -13.60 -18.43
N GLU A 194 6.33 -13.12 -18.74
CA GLU A 194 6.81 -11.80 -18.34
C GLU A 194 7.22 -10.99 -19.56
N GLU A 195 6.81 -9.72 -19.58
CA GLU A 195 7.27 -8.78 -20.58
C GLU A 195 8.73 -8.41 -20.37
N TYR A 196 9.49 -8.31 -21.44
CA TYR A 196 10.89 -7.87 -21.38
C TYR A 196 10.98 -6.44 -20.85
N PRO A 197 11.82 -6.18 -19.82
CA PRO A 197 11.90 -4.86 -19.23
C PRO A 197 12.45 -3.82 -20.21
N SER A 198 11.65 -2.80 -20.54
CA SER A 198 12.12 -1.62 -21.29
C SER A 198 12.87 -0.66 -20.35
N ALA A 199 13.69 0.23 -20.92
CA ALA A 199 14.38 1.27 -20.14
C ALA A 199 13.39 2.13 -19.31
N LYS A 200 12.22 2.46 -19.87
CA LYS A 200 11.15 3.18 -19.17
C LYS A 200 10.62 2.38 -17.98
N GLY A 201 10.32 1.10 -18.18
CA GLY A 201 9.83 0.22 -17.11
C GLY A 201 10.82 0.08 -15.96
N ILE A 202 12.11 -0.09 -16.26
CA ILE A 202 13.19 -0.15 -15.28
C ILE A 202 13.28 1.15 -14.48
N VAL A 203 13.26 2.31 -15.13
CA VAL A 203 13.32 3.62 -14.46
C VAL A 203 12.10 3.81 -13.53
N LEU A 204 10.90 3.47 -13.98
CA LEU A 204 9.68 3.55 -13.16
C LEU A 204 9.77 2.63 -11.93
N ALA A 205 10.29 1.41 -12.09
CA ALA A 205 10.49 0.48 -10.99
C ALA A 205 11.55 0.97 -9.99
N ILE A 206 12.65 1.56 -10.46
CA ILE A 206 13.69 2.16 -9.61
C ILE A 206 13.11 3.35 -8.82
N ILE A 207 12.38 4.25 -9.46
CA ILE A 207 11.75 5.40 -8.78
C ILE A 207 10.75 4.89 -7.73
N SER A 208 9.91 3.91 -8.08
CA SER A 208 8.97 3.29 -7.15
C SER A 208 9.69 2.64 -5.97
N GLY A 209 10.79 1.93 -6.20
CA GLY A 209 11.55 1.25 -5.17
C GLY A 209 12.33 2.19 -4.27
N ALA A 210 13.14 3.05 -4.87
CA ALA A 210 14.05 3.93 -4.13
C ALA A 210 13.31 5.08 -3.42
N ILE A 211 12.46 5.79 -4.15
CA ILE A 211 11.86 7.04 -3.67
C ILE A 211 10.52 6.77 -2.97
N THR A 212 9.52 6.26 -3.70
CA THR A 212 8.16 6.20 -3.15
C THR A 212 7.97 5.04 -2.17
N SER A 213 8.77 3.97 -2.27
CA SER A 213 8.79 2.88 -1.29
C SER A 213 9.89 3.06 -0.23
N GLY A 214 11.15 3.00 -0.59
CA GLY A 214 12.26 3.02 0.38
C GLY A 214 12.23 4.26 1.27
N LEU A 215 12.37 5.44 0.68
CA LEU A 215 12.31 6.70 1.44
C LEU A 215 10.91 6.96 1.98
N GLY A 216 9.86 6.71 1.20
CA GLY A 216 8.47 6.92 1.62
C GLY A 216 8.09 6.12 2.86
N TYR A 217 8.47 4.82 2.94
CA TYR A 217 8.15 3.97 4.10
C TYR A 217 9.03 4.29 5.30
N THR A 218 10.26 4.72 5.07
CA THR A 218 11.12 5.23 6.14
C THR A 218 10.50 6.48 6.78
N LEU A 219 10.00 7.42 5.95
CA LEU A 219 9.28 8.59 6.43
C LEU A 219 7.98 8.21 7.14
N TRP A 220 7.25 7.21 6.63
CA TRP A 220 6.05 6.70 7.28
C TRP A 220 6.34 6.15 8.68
N TYR A 221 7.35 5.32 8.83
CA TYR A 221 7.77 4.80 10.14
C TYR A 221 8.22 5.92 11.10
N LYS A 222 8.80 7.00 10.57
CA LYS A 222 9.16 8.19 11.37
C LYS A 222 7.93 9.00 11.79
N VAL A 223 6.89 9.04 10.97
CA VAL A 223 5.65 9.80 11.23
C VAL A 223 4.72 9.04 12.18
N LEU A 224 4.61 7.71 12.02
CA LEU A 224 3.67 6.86 12.76
C LEU A 224 3.68 7.03 14.29
N PRO A 225 4.84 7.05 14.99
CA PRO A 225 4.88 7.23 16.44
C PRO A 225 4.37 8.60 16.91
N ASN A 226 4.41 9.60 16.02
CA ASN A 226 4.00 10.99 16.33
C ASN A 226 2.49 11.24 16.04
N LEU A 227 1.80 10.29 15.45
CA LEU A 227 0.37 10.39 15.15
C LEU A 227 -0.42 9.38 15.97
N PRO A 228 -1.53 9.79 16.61
CA PRO A 228 -2.54 8.85 17.07
C PRO A 228 -2.95 7.93 15.93
N ALA A 229 -3.29 6.68 16.24
CA ALA A 229 -3.67 5.68 15.23
C ALA A 229 -4.79 6.19 14.30
N THR A 230 -5.78 6.88 14.87
CA THR A 230 -6.85 7.56 14.14
C THR A 230 -6.35 8.57 13.13
N ARG A 231 -5.43 9.46 13.50
CA ARG A 231 -4.90 10.47 12.56
C ARG A 231 -4.06 9.84 11.46
N ALA A 232 -3.25 8.84 11.78
CA ALA A 232 -2.48 8.08 10.80
C ALA A 232 -3.40 7.38 9.79
N SER A 233 -4.49 6.79 10.27
CA SER A 233 -5.52 6.14 9.47
C SER A 233 -6.22 7.15 8.54
N ILE A 234 -6.70 8.27 9.08
CA ILE A 234 -7.38 9.33 8.29
C ILE A 234 -6.44 9.89 7.21
N ALA A 235 -5.17 10.14 7.52
CA ALA A 235 -4.21 10.63 6.53
C ALA A 235 -4.14 9.68 5.31
N GLN A 236 -4.08 8.37 5.55
CA GLN A 236 -4.03 7.37 4.47
C GLN A 236 -5.29 7.36 3.58
N LEU A 237 -6.44 7.87 4.04
CA LEU A 237 -7.65 7.97 3.22
C LEU A 237 -7.53 8.99 2.08
N SER A 238 -6.56 9.89 2.13
CA SER A 238 -6.28 10.80 1.02
C SER A 238 -5.64 10.09 -0.19
N VAL A 239 -4.98 8.95 0.03
CA VAL A 239 -4.20 8.26 -1.01
C VAL A 239 -5.06 7.79 -2.19
N PRO A 240 -6.23 7.14 -2.01
CA PRO A 240 -7.08 6.76 -3.15
C PRO A 240 -7.52 7.94 -4.00
N ALA A 241 -7.85 9.08 -3.39
CA ALA A 241 -8.25 10.27 -4.12
C ALA A 241 -7.07 10.85 -4.92
N ILE A 242 -5.89 10.94 -4.33
CA ILE A 242 -4.67 11.40 -5.02
C ILE A 242 -4.30 10.43 -6.15
N ALA A 243 -4.41 9.11 -5.93
CA ALA A 243 -4.13 8.11 -6.95
C ALA A 243 -5.12 8.18 -8.12
N ALA A 244 -6.42 8.40 -7.84
CA ALA A 244 -7.43 8.57 -8.89
C ALA A 244 -7.17 9.82 -9.73
N ILE A 245 -6.83 10.95 -9.10
CA ILE A 245 -6.45 12.18 -9.80
C ILE A 245 -5.18 11.96 -10.64
N GLY A 246 -4.17 11.28 -10.07
CA GLY A 246 -2.96 10.93 -10.80
C GLY A 246 -3.21 9.97 -11.96
N GLY A 247 -4.12 9.00 -11.80
CA GLY A 247 -4.57 8.12 -12.88
C GLY A 247 -5.21 8.88 -14.05
N MET A 248 -6.04 9.88 -13.76
CA MET A 248 -6.60 10.76 -14.80
C MET A 248 -5.50 11.55 -15.54
N ILE A 249 -4.56 12.14 -14.80
CA ILE A 249 -3.56 13.05 -15.38
C ILE A 249 -2.50 12.30 -16.17
N PHE A 250 -1.98 11.18 -15.65
CA PHE A 250 -0.79 10.50 -16.19
C PHE A 250 -1.13 9.24 -17.01
N LEU A 251 -2.33 8.68 -16.85
CA LEU A 251 -2.73 7.39 -17.43
C LEU A 251 -3.98 7.52 -18.32
N ASN A 252 -4.60 8.69 -18.38
CA ASN A 252 -5.90 8.91 -19.05
C ASN A 252 -7.01 7.97 -18.53
N GLU A 253 -6.94 7.56 -17.27
CA GLU A 253 -7.97 6.73 -16.64
C GLU A 253 -9.23 7.55 -16.40
N THR A 254 -10.40 6.93 -16.59
CA THR A 254 -11.69 7.59 -16.39
C THR A 254 -12.20 7.39 -14.97
N VAL A 255 -12.53 8.47 -14.28
CA VAL A 255 -13.19 8.38 -12.98
C VAL A 255 -14.68 8.13 -13.18
N THR A 256 -15.10 6.91 -12.95
CA THR A 256 -16.50 6.50 -13.09
C THR A 256 -17.35 7.01 -11.92
N THR A 257 -18.65 7.28 -12.16
CA THR A 257 -19.61 7.61 -11.08
C THR A 257 -19.60 6.55 -9.98
N ARG A 258 -19.42 5.29 -10.36
CA ARG A 258 -19.28 4.18 -9.42
C ARG A 258 -18.08 4.37 -8.49
N LEU A 259 -16.92 4.72 -9.01
CA LEU A 259 -15.73 5.00 -8.21
C LEU A 259 -15.95 6.19 -7.27
N ILE A 260 -16.60 7.26 -7.73
CA ILE A 260 -16.92 8.43 -6.89
C ILE A 260 -17.81 8.04 -5.71
N ILE A 261 -18.93 7.36 -5.97
CA ILE A 261 -19.88 6.93 -4.94
C ILE A 261 -19.19 5.98 -3.95
N THR A 262 -18.46 4.99 -4.46
CA THR A 262 -17.75 4.03 -3.62
C THR A 262 -16.69 4.71 -2.76
N THR A 263 -15.92 5.61 -3.35
CA THR A 263 -14.91 6.40 -2.63
C THR A 263 -15.55 7.19 -1.50
N ALA A 264 -16.65 7.87 -1.75
CA ALA A 264 -17.40 8.61 -0.73
C ALA A 264 -17.90 7.69 0.41
N LEU A 265 -18.43 6.51 0.08
CA LEU A 265 -18.91 5.53 1.07
C LEU A 265 -17.74 4.93 1.89
N VAL A 266 -16.67 4.50 1.22
CA VAL A 266 -15.52 3.88 1.90
C VAL A 266 -14.79 4.91 2.76
N LEU A 267 -14.41 6.06 2.19
CA LEU A 267 -13.66 7.08 2.92
C LEU A 267 -14.51 7.71 4.03
N GLY A 268 -15.80 7.98 3.76
CA GLY A 268 -16.76 8.49 4.76
C GLY A 268 -16.98 7.49 5.89
N GLY A 269 -17.16 6.21 5.56
CA GLY A 269 -17.32 5.13 6.54
C GLY A 269 -16.07 4.94 7.41
N VAL A 270 -14.90 4.93 6.83
CA VAL A 270 -13.64 4.82 7.59
C VAL A 270 -13.40 6.08 8.42
N ALA A 271 -13.65 7.28 7.90
CA ALA A 271 -13.56 8.51 8.68
C ALA A 271 -14.49 8.46 9.90
N MET A 272 -15.73 8.01 9.72
CA MET A 272 -16.69 7.83 10.81
C MET A 272 -16.24 6.78 11.84
N ALA A 273 -15.63 5.67 11.38
CA ALA A 273 -15.11 4.63 12.26
C ALA A 273 -13.88 5.08 13.06
N THR A 274 -13.09 6.03 12.54
CA THR A 274 -11.81 6.42 13.11
C THR A 274 -11.83 7.74 13.88
N LEU A 275 -12.75 8.66 13.54
CA LEU A 275 -12.87 9.97 14.21
C LEU A 275 -13.60 9.89 15.56
N TRP A 276 -14.39 8.85 15.78
CA TRP A 276 -15.12 8.69 17.03
C TRP A 276 -14.24 7.97 18.06
N PRO A 277 -14.17 8.48 19.31
CA PRO A 277 -13.36 7.83 20.34
C PRO A 277 -13.94 6.45 20.67
N SER A 278 -13.08 5.41 20.64
CA SER A 278 -13.42 4.10 21.18
C SER A 278 -13.67 4.24 22.68
N LYS A 279 -14.68 3.54 23.21
CA LYS A 279 -14.82 3.39 24.66
C LYS A 279 -13.65 2.52 25.11
N GLN A 280 -12.67 3.10 25.82
CA GLN A 280 -11.67 2.30 26.52
C GLN A 280 -12.43 1.34 27.45
N ALA A 281 -12.04 0.05 27.42
CA ALA A 281 -12.47 -0.89 28.43
C ALA A 281 -11.96 -0.37 29.78
N ALA A 282 -12.87 -0.05 30.69
CA ALA A 282 -12.56 0.31 32.06
C ALA A 282 -11.99 -0.90 32.80
#